data_efacd7fdf9587e650d8e6b8cb37009fa
#
_entry.id   efacd7fdf9587e650d8e6b8cb37009fa
#
_cell.length_a   1.000
_cell.length_b   1.000
_cell.length_c   1.000
_cell.angle_alpha   90.00
_cell.angle_beta   90.00
_cell.angle_gamma   90.00
#
_symmetry.space_group_name_H-M   'P 1'
#
loop_
_entity.id
_entity.type
_entity.pdbx_description
1 polymer ?
#
loop_
_entity_poly.entity_id
_entity_poly.type
_entity_poly.pdbx_seq_one_letter_code
_entity_poly.pdbx_strand_id
1 'polypeptide(L)'
;MADKNVTKNRIAERRRRRIRGKVFGSAERPRMTVRKSLKNVFVQIIDDTSRMTLVGLASNSKAMSGVFADEDNKTVKARKVGKRIAELAKEKGIEAVVFDRSRCQYHGRVKAVAEGAREGGLVL
;
A
#
# COMPACT_ATOMS: atom_id res chain seq x y z
N MET A 1 -7.85 2.66 -34.59
CA MET A 1 -7.96 3.53 -33.41
C MET A 1 -7.45 2.82 -32.16
N ALA A 2 -6.69 3.50 -31.33
CA ALA A 2 -6.24 2.93 -30.08
C ALA A 2 -7.42 2.75 -29.11
N ASP A 3 -7.52 1.60 -28.48
CA ASP A 3 -8.48 1.35 -27.41
C ASP A 3 -8.23 2.33 -26.26
N LYS A 4 -9.29 2.92 -25.71
CA LYS A 4 -9.21 3.83 -24.54
C LYS A 4 -8.55 3.16 -23.35
N ASN A 5 -8.80 1.87 -23.11
CA ASN A 5 -8.21 1.10 -22.02
C ASN A 5 -6.70 0.93 -22.21
N VAL A 6 -6.23 0.71 -23.43
CA VAL A 6 -4.80 0.60 -23.74
C VAL A 6 -4.10 1.94 -23.47
N THR A 7 -4.69 3.05 -23.89
CA THR A 7 -4.14 4.40 -23.63
C THR A 7 -4.10 4.70 -22.14
N LYS A 8 -5.16 4.39 -21.42
CA LYS A 8 -5.25 4.56 -19.96
C LYS A 8 -4.20 3.76 -19.24
N ASN A 9 -3.98 2.50 -19.65
CA ASN A 9 -2.97 1.62 -19.06
C ASN A 9 -1.55 2.12 -19.33
N ARG A 10 -1.27 2.67 -20.52
CA ARG A 10 0.03 3.26 -20.85
C ARG A 10 0.34 4.47 -19.96
N ILE A 11 -0.65 5.34 -19.74
CA ILE A 11 -0.49 6.49 -18.85
C ILE A 11 -0.21 6.05 -17.42
N ALA A 12 -0.96 5.06 -16.91
CA ALA A 12 -0.76 4.50 -15.58
C ALA A 12 0.64 3.88 -15.42
N GLU A 13 1.11 3.18 -16.46
CA GLU A 13 2.44 2.57 -16.48
C GLU A 13 3.55 3.62 -16.43
N ARG A 14 3.42 4.71 -17.19
CA ARG A 14 4.37 5.84 -17.16
C ARG A 14 4.44 6.50 -15.79
N ARG A 15 3.30 6.68 -15.13
CA ARG A 15 3.22 7.24 -13.78
C ARG A 15 3.95 6.34 -12.79
N ARG A 16 3.73 5.04 -12.88
CA ARG A 16 4.39 4.05 -12.03
C ARG A 16 5.89 4.07 -12.20
N ARG A 17 6.40 4.07 -13.43
CA ARG A 17 7.83 4.14 -13.72
C ARG A 17 8.47 5.41 -13.18
N ARG A 18 7.81 6.54 -13.33
CA ARG A 18 8.29 7.83 -12.83
C ARG A 18 8.40 7.83 -11.31
N ILE A 19 7.41 7.29 -10.62
CA ILE A 19 7.42 7.18 -9.16
C ILE A 19 8.52 6.24 -8.70
N ARG A 20 8.66 5.07 -9.33
CA ARG A 20 9.71 4.09 -8.98
C ARG A 20 11.11 4.59 -9.25
N GLY A 21 11.29 5.50 -10.19
CA GLY A 21 12.58 6.15 -10.40
C GLY A 21 13.04 6.98 -9.21
N LYS A 22 12.11 7.39 -8.34
CA LYS A 22 12.37 8.18 -7.14
C LYS A 22 12.22 7.39 -5.85
N VAL A 23 11.56 6.23 -5.89
CA VAL A 23 11.23 5.42 -4.72
C VAL A 23 11.85 4.03 -4.87
N PHE A 24 12.76 3.71 -3.98
CA PHE A 24 13.45 2.42 -3.96
C PHE A 24 13.48 1.90 -2.53
N GLY A 25 13.03 0.65 -2.32
CA GLY A 25 13.02 0.01 -1.02
C GLY A 25 14.27 -0.83 -0.78
N SER A 26 14.97 -0.59 0.32
CA SER A 26 16.10 -1.39 0.76
C SER A 26 15.68 -2.33 1.89
N ALA A 27 16.60 -3.20 2.34
CA ALA A 27 16.35 -4.09 3.49
C ALA A 27 16.10 -3.30 4.77
N GLU A 28 16.77 -2.15 4.95
CA GLU A 28 16.60 -1.29 6.13
C GLU A 28 15.35 -0.45 6.06
N ARG A 29 14.96 -0.03 4.87
CA ARG A 29 13.78 0.79 4.63
C ARG A 29 13.04 0.29 3.40
N PRO A 30 12.24 -0.80 3.54
CA PRO A 30 11.51 -1.39 2.43
C PRO A 30 10.47 -0.44 1.83
N ARG A 31 10.06 -0.74 0.62
CA ARG A 31 9.04 0.03 -0.09
C ARG A 31 7.64 -0.51 0.25
N MET A 32 6.78 0.36 0.78
CA MET A 32 5.38 0.03 1.01
C MET A 32 4.55 0.53 -0.17
N THR A 33 3.96 -0.39 -0.92
CA THR A 33 3.13 -0.07 -2.08
C THR A 33 1.66 -0.34 -1.77
N VAL A 34 0.79 0.53 -2.26
CA VAL A 34 -0.66 0.45 -2.06
C VAL A 34 -1.34 0.35 -3.41
N ARG A 35 -2.23 -0.62 -3.55
CA ARG A 35 -3.10 -0.78 -4.70
C ARG A 35 -4.54 -0.78 -4.22
N LYS A 36 -5.43 -0.18 -5.00
CA LYS A 36 -6.85 -0.19 -4.69
C LYS A 36 -7.66 -0.73 -5.87
N SER A 37 -8.66 -1.53 -5.55
CA SER A 37 -9.70 -1.93 -6.48
C SER A 37 -11.01 -1.25 -6.10
N LEU A 38 -12.10 -1.59 -6.77
CA LEU A 38 -13.41 -1.00 -6.49
C LEU A 38 -13.83 -1.20 -5.01
N LYS A 39 -13.59 -2.39 -4.46
CA LYS A 39 -14.05 -2.76 -3.11
C LYS A 39 -12.93 -2.91 -2.08
N ASN A 40 -11.70 -3.15 -2.51
CA ASN A 40 -10.63 -3.55 -1.61
C ASN A 40 -9.36 -2.72 -1.78
N VAL A 41 -8.55 -2.73 -0.74
CA VAL A 41 -7.21 -2.15 -0.73
C VAL A 41 -6.21 -3.27 -0.47
N PHE A 42 -5.08 -3.24 -1.18
CA PHE A 42 -4.01 -4.21 -1.06
C PHE A 42 -2.70 -3.49 -0.79
N VAL A 43 -2.01 -3.89 0.26
CA VAL A 43 -0.75 -3.27 0.70
C VAL A 43 0.35 -4.32 0.73
N GLN A 44 1.51 -3.99 0.20
CA GLN A 44 2.70 -4.84 0.25
C GLN A 44 3.90 -4.04 0.73
N ILE A 45 4.76 -4.70 1.50
CA ILE A 45 6.07 -4.16 1.88
C ILE A 45 7.12 -5.01 1.18
N ILE A 46 7.90 -4.38 0.31
CA ILE A 46 8.82 -5.06 -0.62
C ILE A 46 10.24 -4.57 -0.40
N ASP A 47 11.17 -5.52 -0.33
CA ASP A 47 12.60 -5.24 -0.40
C ASP A 47 13.03 -5.35 -1.86
N ASP A 48 13.31 -4.20 -2.50
CA ASP A 48 13.71 -4.14 -3.90
C ASP A 48 15.13 -4.67 -4.14
N THR A 49 15.97 -4.70 -3.10
CA THR A 49 17.34 -5.24 -3.21
C THR A 49 17.32 -6.75 -3.44
N SER A 50 16.52 -7.47 -2.64
CA SER A 50 16.37 -8.92 -2.78
C SER A 50 15.17 -9.32 -3.66
N ARG A 51 14.37 -8.36 -4.08
CA ARG A 51 13.14 -8.55 -4.89
C ARG A 51 12.13 -9.46 -4.19
N MET A 52 12.02 -9.34 -2.87
CA MET A 52 11.09 -10.14 -2.07
C MET A 52 10.01 -9.28 -1.43
N THR A 53 8.79 -9.81 -1.43
CA THR A 53 7.70 -9.23 -0.65
C THR A 53 7.82 -9.72 0.79
N LEU A 54 8.06 -8.80 1.70
CA LEU A 54 8.26 -9.12 3.13
C LEU A 54 6.94 -9.30 3.85
N VAL A 55 5.96 -8.44 3.58
CA VAL A 55 4.62 -8.48 4.19
C VAL A 55 3.60 -8.11 3.12
N GLY A 56 2.48 -8.80 3.10
CA GLY A 56 1.35 -8.49 2.24
C GLY A 56 0.04 -8.56 3.01
N LEU A 57 -0.89 -7.65 2.74
CA LEU A 57 -2.19 -7.61 3.39
C LEU A 57 -3.23 -6.98 2.46
N ALA A 58 -4.39 -7.61 2.36
CA ALA A 58 -5.53 -7.06 1.65
C ALA A 58 -6.70 -6.86 2.62
N SER A 59 -7.60 -5.93 2.31
CA SER A 59 -8.75 -5.67 3.16
C SER A 59 -9.68 -6.88 3.29
N ASN A 60 -9.66 -7.80 2.32
CA ASN A 60 -10.42 -9.05 2.36
C ASN A 60 -9.61 -10.25 2.87
N SER A 61 -8.42 -10.04 3.41
CA SER A 61 -7.58 -11.11 3.97
C SER A 61 -8.13 -11.64 5.29
N LYS A 62 -7.81 -12.89 5.61
CA LYS A 62 -8.16 -13.50 6.91
C LYS A 62 -7.60 -12.72 8.09
N ALA A 63 -6.42 -12.12 7.94
CA ALA A 63 -5.80 -11.29 8.96
C ALA A 63 -6.62 -10.06 9.32
N MET A 64 -7.57 -9.67 8.46
CA MET A 64 -8.49 -8.55 8.70
C MET A 64 -9.87 -9.01 9.17
N SER A 65 -10.10 -10.31 9.39
CA SER A 65 -11.38 -10.82 9.86
C SER A 65 -11.73 -10.23 11.24
N GLY A 66 -12.95 -9.69 11.36
CA GLY A 66 -13.44 -9.12 12.61
C GLY A 66 -12.90 -7.75 12.96
N VAL A 67 -12.02 -7.17 12.15
CA VAL A 67 -11.43 -5.85 12.40
C VAL A 67 -12.37 -4.72 11.97
N PHE A 68 -13.16 -4.94 10.92
CA PHE A 68 -14.05 -3.93 10.37
C PHE A 68 -15.43 -3.95 11.06
N ALA A 69 -15.95 -2.76 11.33
CA ALA A 69 -17.34 -2.57 11.73
C ALA A 69 -18.23 -2.48 10.48
N ASP A 70 -19.52 -2.83 10.63
CA ASP A 70 -20.48 -2.80 9.50
C ASP A 70 -20.64 -1.39 8.91
N GLU A 71 -20.53 -0.36 9.76
CA GLU A 71 -20.63 1.04 9.37
C GLU A 71 -19.35 1.63 8.75
N ASP A 72 -18.24 0.88 8.73
CA ASP A 72 -16.97 1.39 8.20
C ASP A 72 -17.06 1.63 6.70
N ASN A 73 -16.76 2.87 6.28
CA ASN A 73 -16.63 3.20 4.87
C ASN A 73 -15.25 2.75 4.34
N LYS A 74 -15.03 2.91 3.04
CA LYS A 74 -13.78 2.49 2.38
C LYS A 74 -12.55 3.17 2.96
N THR A 75 -12.64 4.44 3.34
CA THR A 75 -11.53 5.21 3.91
C THR A 75 -11.16 4.70 5.30
N VAL A 76 -12.16 4.44 6.15
CA VAL A 76 -11.93 3.88 7.49
C VAL A 76 -11.33 2.47 7.40
N LYS A 77 -11.84 1.65 6.49
CA LYS A 77 -11.27 0.31 6.24
C LYS A 77 -9.82 0.38 5.80
N ALA A 78 -9.49 1.32 4.90
CA ALA A 78 -8.11 1.52 4.43
C ALA A 78 -7.18 1.92 5.59
N ARG A 79 -7.62 2.80 6.48
CA ARG A 79 -6.85 3.18 7.67
C ARG A 79 -6.59 1.97 8.58
N LYS A 80 -7.57 1.12 8.78
CA LYS A 80 -7.42 -0.11 9.58
C LYS A 80 -6.45 -1.09 8.93
N VAL A 81 -6.48 -1.22 7.60
CA VAL A 81 -5.50 -2.02 6.85
C VAL A 81 -4.09 -1.47 7.07
N GLY A 82 -3.90 -0.17 6.97
CA GLY A 82 -2.61 0.48 7.22
C GLY A 82 -2.09 0.22 8.62
N LYS A 83 -2.94 0.33 9.62
CA LYS A 83 -2.58 0.04 11.02
C LYS A 83 -2.18 -1.42 11.19
N ARG A 84 -2.91 -2.35 10.58
CA ARG A 84 -2.62 -3.78 10.67
C ARG A 84 -1.32 -4.15 9.96
N ILE A 85 -1.05 -3.59 8.78
CA ILE A 85 0.21 -3.84 8.07
C ILE A 85 1.41 -3.33 8.89
N ALA A 86 1.24 -2.22 9.60
CA ALA A 86 2.28 -1.70 10.49
C ALA A 86 2.58 -2.67 11.64
N GLU A 87 1.55 -3.26 12.24
CA GLU A 87 1.72 -4.27 13.29
C GLU A 87 2.46 -5.49 12.76
N LEU A 88 2.09 -6.00 11.58
CA LEU A 88 2.74 -7.13 10.94
C LEU A 88 4.20 -6.83 10.57
N ALA A 89 4.47 -5.62 10.12
CA ALA A 89 5.82 -5.18 9.80
C ALA A 89 6.71 -5.13 11.04
N LYS A 90 6.19 -4.63 12.14
CA LYS A 90 6.93 -4.58 13.42
C LYS A 90 7.26 -5.98 13.94
N GLU A 91 6.38 -6.95 13.77
CA GLU A 91 6.65 -8.34 14.13
C GLU A 91 7.85 -8.91 13.36
N LYS A 92 8.12 -8.37 12.16
CA LYS A 92 9.26 -8.76 11.34
C LYS A 92 10.48 -7.85 11.51
N GLY A 93 10.44 -6.94 12.47
CA GLY A 93 11.54 -6.02 12.74
C GLY A 93 11.64 -4.83 11.80
N ILE A 94 10.60 -4.54 11.03
CA ILE A 94 10.55 -3.40 10.12
C ILE A 94 10.03 -2.19 10.88
N GLU A 95 10.83 -1.12 10.97
CA GLU A 95 10.47 0.10 11.70
C GLU A 95 10.13 1.27 10.76
N ALA A 96 10.77 1.32 9.59
CA ALA A 96 10.61 2.40 8.64
C ALA A 96 10.39 1.84 7.23
N VAL A 97 9.57 2.53 6.44
CA VAL A 97 9.32 2.17 5.04
C VAL A 97 9.33 3.43 4.18
N VAL A 98 9.57 3.24 2.88
CA VAL A 98 9.38 4.28 1.88
C VAL A 98 8.00 4.07 1.27
N PHE A 99 7.16 5.10 1.30
CA PHE A 99 5.80 4.99 0.80
C PHE A 99 5.76 5.17 -0.72
N ASP A 100 5.23 4.16 -1.41
CA ASP A 100 5.03 4.16 -2.86
C ASP A 100 3.52 4.09 -3.15
N ARG A 101 2.97 5.20 -3.59
CA ARG A 101 1.55 5.28 -3.96
C ARG A 101 1.24 4.59 -5.30
N SER A 102 2.25 3.99 -5.95
CA SER A 102 2.14 3.36 -7.26
C SER A 102 1.56 4.35 -8.28
N ARG A 103 0.48 4.00 -8.98
CA ARG A 103 -0.20 4.89 -9.94
C ARG A 103 -1.32 5.72 -9.32
N CYS A 104 -1.54 5.60 -8.02
CA CYS A 104 -2.64 6.27 -7.32
C CYS A 104 -2.22 7.65 -6.81
N GLN A 105 -3.17 8.58 -6.73
CA GLN A 105 -2.93 9.86 -6.09
C GLN A 105 -2.90 9.68 -4.57
N TYR A 106 -2.09 10.48 -3.88
CA TYR A 106 -2.04 10.51 -2.41
C TYR A 106 -3.28 11.22 -1.88
N HIS A 107 -4.41 10.51 -1.91
CA HIS A 107 -5.72 11.01 -1.51
C HIS A 107 -6.66 9.86 -1.14
N GLY A 108 -7.66 10.13 -0.34
CA GLY A 108 -8.69 9.17 0.03
C GLY A 108 -8.13 7.92 0.69
N ARG A 109 -8.40 6.76 0.11
CA ARG A 109 -7.97 5.45 0.65
C ARG A 109 -6.45 5.30 0.75
N VAL A 110 -5.72 5.79 -0.23
CA VAL A 110 -4.25 5.70 -0.25
C VAL A 110 -3.65 6.50 0.91
N LYS A 111 -4.14 7.72 1.11
CA LYS A 111 -3.74 8.57 2.23
C LYS A 111 -4.13 7.93 3.57
N ALA A 112 -5.32 7.32 3.65
CA ALA A 112 -5.81 6.66 4.84
C ALA A 112 -4.92 5.47 5.26
N VAL A 113 -4.43 4.68 4.30
CA VAL A 113 -3.47 3.59 4.56
C VAL A 113 -2.18 4.16 5.16
N ALA A 114 -1.63 5.22 4.59
CA ALA A 114 -0.42 5.85 5.09
C ALA A 114 -0.60 6.39 6.51
N GLU A 115 -1.70 7.05 6.78
CA GLU A 115 -2.03 7.56 8.12
C GLU A 115 -2.20 6.42 9.13
N GLY A 116 -2.88 5.34 8.75
CA GLY A 116 -3.03 4.16 9.57
C GLY A 116 -1.71 3.49 9.90
N ALA A 117 -0.81 3.41 8.92
CA ALA A 117 0.53 2.86 9.12
C ALA A 117 1.34 3.72 10.11
N ARG A 118 1.23 5.04 10.03
CA ARG A 118 1.87 5.93 11.00
C ARG A 118 1.29 5.75 12.40
N GLU A 119 -0.02 5.62 12.52
CA GLU A 119 -0.70 5.34 13.79
C GLU A 119 -0.22 4.00 14.39
N GLY A 120 0.05 3.02 13.54
CA GLY A 120 0.61 1.73 13.95
C GLY A 120 2.10 1.78 14.32
N GLY A 121 2.74 2.94 14.14
CA GLY A 121 4.12 3.17 14.55
C GLY A 121 5.17 3.02 13.48
N LEU A 122 4.80 2.85 12.21
CA LEU A 122 5.76 2.87 11.10
C LEU A 122 6.19 4.30 10.80
N VAL A 123 7.47 4.47 10.50
CA VAL A 123 8.03 5.72 9.99
C VAL A 123 7.94 5.68 8.46
N LEU A 124 7.28 6.68 7.91
CA LEU A 124 7.07 6.78 6.46
C LEU A 124 7.88 7.94 5.88
#